data_768d48fcb1969122ff6d2447389dd6bd
#
_entry.id   768d48fcb1969122ff6d2447389dd6bd
#
_cell.length_a   1.000
_cell.length_b   1.000
_cell.length_c   1.000
_cell.angle_alpha   90.00
_cell.angle_beta   90.00
_cell.angle_gamma   90.00
#
_symmetry.space_group_name_H-M   'P 1'
#
loop_
_entity.id
_entity.type
_entity.pdbx_description
1 polymer ?
#
loop_
_entity_poly.entity_id
_entity_poly.type
_entity_poly.pdbx_seq_one_letter_code
_entity_poly.pdbx_strand_id
1 'polypeptide(L)'
;AEPVACNSNADAKTALDNQQIDAIITDLPTGLYISAVEIEGTKVFGQFPIDAGGAGDQWGLLLTKDNPLTECTDLALANLATSGELAAITDEWMGQWTEAPTLSKD
;
A
#
# COMPACT_ATOMS: atom_id res chain seq x y z
N ALA A 1 11.14 17.84 -9.70
CA ALA A 1 11.79 16.75 -10.43
C ALA A 1 10.73 15.97 -11.21
N GLU A 2 11.06 15.43 -12.38
CA GLU A 2 10.14 14.57 -13.11
C GLU A 2 10.19 13.17 -12.51
N PRO A 3 9.02 12.50 -12.32
CA PRO A 3 8.99 11.14 -11.84
C PRO A 3 9.57 10.18 -12.88
N VAL A 4 10.32 9.20 -12.42
CA VAL A 4 10.89 8.13 -13.25
C VAL A 4 10.11 6.85 -13.00
N ALA A 5 9.53 6.26 -14.04
CA ALA A 5 8.85 4.98 -13.93
C ALA A 5 9.89 3.85 -13.94
N CYS A 6 9.86 3.01 -12.91
CA CYS A 6 10.64 1.79 -12.84
C CYS A 6 9.82 0.58 -13.32
N ASN A 7 10.48 -0.42 -13.89
CA ASN A 7 9.80 -1.61 -14.39
C ASN A 7 9.35 -2.56 -13.27
N SER A 8 9.97 -2.44 -12.10
CA SER A 8 9.65 -3.26 -10.92
C SER A 8 10.02 -2.54 -9.64
N ASN A 9 9.46 -2.99 -8.52
CA ASN A 9 9.87 -2.52 -7.19
C ASN A 9 11.35 -2.82 -6.91
N ALA A 10 11.88 -3.91 -7.43
CA ALA A 10 13.28 -4.26 -7.28
C ALA A 10 14.21 -3.25 -7.97
N ASP A 11 13.84 -2.78 -9.17
CA ASP A 11 14.59 -1.75 -9.87
C ASP A 11 14.55 -0.41 -9.13
N ALA A 12 13.36 -0.04 -8.61
CA ALA A 12 13.19 1.17 -7.82
C ALA A 12 14.05 1.14 -6.53
N LYS A 13 14.07 0.00 -5.84
CA LYS A 13 14.91 -0.19 -4.64
C LYS A 13 16.40 -0.05 -4.98
N THR A 14 16.84 -0.71 -6.04
CA THR A 14 18.24 -0.62 -6.50
C THR A 14 18.62 0.82 -6.85
N ALA A 15 17.73 1.56 -7.50
CA ALA A 15 17.96 2.97 -7.83
C ALA A 15 18.05 3.85 -6.57
N LEU A 16 17.21 3.59 -5.54
CA LEU A 16 17.26 4.32 -4.26
C LEU A 16 18.56 4.01 -3.50
N ASP A 17 18.93 2.74 -3.42
CA ASP A 17 20.15 2.28 -2.73
C ASP A 17 21.42 2.85 -3.38
N ASN A 18 21.43 2.95 -4.71
CA ASN A 18 22.50 3.58 -5.48
C ASN A 18 22.43 5.13 -5.52
N GLN A 19 21.50 5.75 -4.78
CA GLN A 19 21.31 7.22 -4.74
C GLN A 19 21.02 7.85 -6.11
N GLN A 20 20.39 7.09 -7.01
CA GLN A 20 19.96 7.56 -8.33
C GLN A 20 18.59 8.26 -8.26
N ILE A 21 17.82 7.96 -7.23
CA ILE A 21 16.54 8.60 -6.88
C ILE A 21 16.52 8.89 -5.38
N ASP A 22 15.73 9.88 -4.98
CA ASP A 22 15.64 10.33 -3.58
C ASP A 22 14.48 9.68 -2.83
N ALA A 23 13.45 9.19 -3.54
CA ALA A 23 12.25 8.58 -2.96
C ALA A 23 11.58 7.61 -3.94
N ILE A 24 10.82 6.67 -3.38
CA ILE A 24 9.94 5.76 -4.12
C ILE A 24 8.49 6.11 -3.80
N ILE A 25 7.63 6.10 -4.82
CA ILE A 25 6.18 6.20 -4.68
C ILE A 25 5.60 4.84 -5.01
N THR A 26 4.88 4.26 -4.07
CA THR A 26 4.25 2.95 -4.20
C THR A 26 3.00 2.89 -3.31
N ASP A 27 2.26 1.79 -3.33
CA ASP A 27 1.21 1.55 -2.35
C ASP A 27 1.76 1.48 -0.92
N LEU A 28 0.92 1.83 0.05
CA LEU A 28 1.37 1.95 1.44
C LEU A 28 1.93 0.64 2.01
N PRO A 29 1.30 -0.55 1.85
CA PRO A 29 1.87 -1.80 2.35
C PRO A 29 3.25 -2.13 1.77
N THR A 30 3.43 -1.92 0.47
CA THR A 30 4.73 -2.12 -0.18
C THR A 30 5.77 -1.15 0.36
N GLY A 31 5.43 0.12 0.53
CA GLY A 31 6.34 1.13 1.11
C GLY A 31 6.75 0.78 2.54
N LEU A 32 5.82 0.31 3.35
CA LEU A 32 6.09 -0.14 4.71
C LEU A 32 7.02 -1.37 4.74
N TYR A 33 6.77 -2.35 3.90
CA TYR A 33 7.62 -3.53 3.80
C TYR A 33 9.04 -3.17 3.35
N ILE A 34 9.19 -2.33 2.35
CA ILE A 34 10.49 -1.85 1.88
C ILE A 34 11.25 -1.17 3.02
N SER A 35 10.60 -0.26 3.76
CA SER A 35 11.26 0.51 4.81
C SER A 35 11.55 -0.30 6.06
N ALA A 36 10.71 -1.30 6.39
CA ALA A 36 10.89 -2.10 7.60
C ALA A 36 11.84 -3.29 7.41
N VAL A 37 11.95 -3.83 6.20
CA VAL A 37 12.59 -5.13 5.95
C VAL A 37 13.70 -5.08 4.89
N GLU A 38 13.53 -4.26 3.85
CA GLU A 38 14.37 -4.40 2.66
C GLU A 38 15.50 -3.37 2.56
N ILE A 39 15.28 -2.12 2.99
CA ILE A 39 16.29 -1.06 2.89
C ILE A 39 16.43 -0.36 4.25
N GLU A 40 17.51 -0.66 4.94
CA GLU A 40 17.83 -0.04 6.22
C GLU A 40 17.99 1.48 6.09
N GLY A 41 17.50 2.22 7.07
CA GLY A 41 17.60 3.69 7.10
C GLY A 41 16.55 4.42 6.27
N THR A 42 15.66 3.71 5.59
CA THR A 42 14.51 4.32 4.91
C THR A 42 13.28 4.39 5.82
N LYS A 43 12.34 5.26 5.48
CA LYS A 43 11.05 5.39 6.18
C LYS A 43 9.97 5.87 5.22
N VAL A 44 8.73 5.53 5.53
CA VAL A 44 7.56 6.16 4.89
C VAL A 44 7.42 7.56 5.48
N PHE A 45 7.62 8.60 4.67
CA PHE A 45 7.60 10.00 5.13
C PHE A 45 6.27 10.70 4.86
N GLY A 46 5.39 10.13 4.06
CA GLY A 46 4.08 10.70 3.78
C GLY A 46 3.23 9.83 2.87
N GLN A 47 1.96 10.16 2.79
CA GLN A 47 0.98 9.50 1.93
C GLN A 47 0.16 10.55 1.17
N PHE A 48 -0.26 10.21 -0.04
CA PHE A 48 -1.16 11.08 -0.81
C PHE A 48 -2.60 10.98 -0.29
N PRO A 49 -3.39 12.07 -0.34
CA PRO A 49 -4.79 12.00 0.03
C PRO A 49 -5.56 11.07 -0.91
N ILE A 50 -6.49 10.29 -0.36
CA ILE A 50 -7.28 9.26 -1.07
C ILE A 50 -8.12 9.87 -2.21
N ASP A 51 -8.52 11.14 -2.08
CA ASP A 51 -9.38 11.88 -3.02
C ASP A 51 -8.60 12.62 -4.12
N ALA A 52 -7.31 12.40 -4.25
CA ALA A 52 -6.50 13.04 -5.30
C ALA A 52 -6.79 12.53 -6.72
N GLY A 53 -7.97 12.02 -7.01
CA GLY A 53 -8.47 11.79 -8.37
C GLY A 53 -8.86 10.37 -8.76
N GLY A 54 -9.29 9.53 -7.83
CA GLY A 54 -9.78 8.20 -8.16
C GLY A 54 -10.36 7.44 -6.97
N ALA A 55 -11.05 6.35 -7.23
CA ALA A 55 -11.26 5.33 -6.21
C ALA A 55 -9.86 4.86 -5.78
N GLY A 56 -9.50 5.07 -4.50
CA GLY A 56 -8.20 4.66 -3.98
C GLY A 56 -7.94 3.17 -4.26
N ASP A 57 -6.68 2.78 -4.26
CA ASP A 57 -6.31 1.38 -4.45
C ASP A 57 -7.06 0.51 -3.46
N GLN A 58 -7.63 -0.57 -3.97
CA GLN A 58 -8.36 -1.54 -3.16
C GLN A 58 -7.60 -2.85 -3.11
N TRP A 59 -7.57 -3.46 -1.95
CA TRP A 59 -7.02 -4.78 -1.81
C TRP A 59 -8.08 -5.83 -2.12
N GLY A 60 -7.63 -6.95 -2.65
CA GLY A 60 -8.51 -8.05 -2.98
C GLY A 60 -7.83 -9.40 -2.78
N LEU A 61 -8.65 -10.44 -2.67
CA LEU A 61 -8.17 -11.82 -2.68
C LEU A 61 -8.17 -12.34 -4.11
N LEU A 62 -7.04 -12.84 -4.56
CA LEU A 62 -6.90 -13.41 -5.89
C LEU A 62 -7.27 -14.90 -5.85
N LEU A 63 -8.30 -15.26 -6.59
CA LEU A 63 -8.75 -16.63 -6.77
C LEU A 63 -8.61 -17.04 -8.25
N THR A 64 -8.54 -18.34 -8.51
CA THR A 64 -8.62 -18.82 -9.90
C THR A 64 -9.97 -18.46 -10.51
N LYS A 65 -9.97 -18.22 -11.83
CA LYS A 65 -11.20 -17.92 -12.55
C LYS A 65 -12.24 -19.04 -12.32
N ASP A 66 -13.48 -18.64 -12.10
CA ASP A 66 -14.62 -19.54 -11.84
C ASP A 66 -14.46 -20.40 -10.57
N ASN A 67 -13.68 -19.93 -9.59
CA ASN A 67 -13.52 -20.62 -8.32
C ASN A 67 -14.85 -20.63 -7.53
N PRO A 68 -15.32 -21.81 -7.10
CA PRO A 68 -16.60 -21.92 -6.38
C PRO A 68 -16.62 -21.21 -5.01
N LEU A 69 -15.45 -20.86 -4.47
CA LEU A 69 -15.35 -20.12 -3.20
C LEU A 69 -15.51 -18.60 -3.36
N THR A 70 -15.51 -18.06 -4.57
CA THR A 70 -15.54 -16.61 -4.81
C THR A 70 -16.74 -15.97 -4.14
N GLU A 71 -17.95 -16.48 -4.36
CA GLU A 71 -19.18 -15.92 -3.79
C GLU A 71 -19.17 -15.97 -2.26
N CYS A 72 -18.68 -17.07 -1.68
CA CYS A 72 -18.57 -17.21 -0.22
C CYS A 72 -17.52 -16.26 0.37
N THR A 73 -16.41 -16.07 -0.33
CA THR A 73 -15.34 -15.16 0.06
C THR A 73 -15.81 -13.70 0.01
N ASP A 74 -16.51 -13.30 -1.05
CA ASP A 74 -17.08 -11.96 -1.19
C ASP A 74 -18.09 -11.66 -0.07
N LEU A 75 -18.95 -12.62 0.25
CA LEU A 75 -19.91 -12.50 1.36
C LEU A 75 -19.19 -12.36 2.70
N ALA A 76 -18.14 -13.13 2.95
CA ALA A 76 -17.35 -13.05 4.17
C ALA A 76 -16.67 -11.69 4.31
N LEU A 77 -16.06 -11.17 3.25
CA LEU A 77 -15.45 -9.84 3.24
C LEU A 77 -16.46 -8.72 3.47
N ALA A 78 -17.64 -8.81 2.85
CA ALA A 78 -18.72 -7.85 3.06
C ALA A 78 -19.22 -7.86 4.53
N ASN A 79 -19.30 -9.03 5.15
CA ASN A 79 -19.67 -9.17 6.57
C ASN A 79 -18.59 -8.57 7.48
N LEU A 80 -17.31 -8.84 7.25
CA LEU A 80 -16.18 -8.27 8.00
C LEU A 80 -16.15 -6.73 7.87
N ALA A 81 -16.43 -6.21 6.69
CA ALA A 81 -16.51 -4.76 6.48
C ALA A 81 -17.70 -4.14 7.23
N THR A 82 -18.87 -4.79 7.18
CA THR A 82 -20.10 -4.29 7.81
C THR A 82 -20.05 -4.38 9.34
N SER A 83 -19.42 -5.42 9.90
CA SER A 83 -19.24 -5.59 11.35
C SER A 83 -18.21 -4.66 11.97
N GLY A 84 -17.35 -4.05 11.14
CA GLY A 84 -16.21 -3.25 11.60
C GLY A 84 -14.97 -4.08 11.94
N GLU A 85 -15.02 -5.41 11.86
CA GLU A 85 -13.87 -6.27 12.14
C GLU A 85 -12.72 -6.04 11.16
N LEU A 86 -13.03 -5.79 9.88
CA LEU A 86 -12.00 -5.50 8.89
C LEU A 86 -11.23 -4.20 9.24
N ALA A 87 -11.93 -3.18 9.73
CA ALA A 87 -11.31 -1.95 10.19
C ALA A 87 -10.43 -2.20 11.43
N ALA A 88 -10.91 -3.00 12.38
CA ALA A 88 -10.14 -3.35 13.58
C ALA A 88 -8.86 -4.14 13.25
N ILE A 89 -8.93 -5.10 12.34
CA ILE A 89 -7.76 -5.85 11.84
C ILE A 89 -6.76 -4.90 11.15
N THR A 90 -7.27 -4.00 10.30
CA THR A 90 -6.43 -3.01 9.63
C THR A 90 -5.72 -2.11 10.64
N ASP A 91 -6.42 -1.67 11.66
CA ASP A 91 -5.86 -0.82 12.73
C ASP A 91 -4.82 -1.57 13.57
N GLU A 92 -5.09 -2.82 13.90
CA GLU A 92 -4.15 -3.66 14.67
C GLU A 92 -2.84 -3.90 13.92
N TRP A 93 -2.93 -4.23 12.63
CA TRP A 93 -1.76 -4.65 11.84
C TRP A 93 -1.08 -3.50 11.09
N MET A 94 -1.81 -2.44 10.80
CA MET A 94 -1.31 -1.33 9.98
C MET A 94 -1.46 0.04 10.65
N GLY A 95 -2.22 0.16 11.74
CA GLY A 95 -2.53 1.45 12.37
C GLY A 95 -1.29 2.23 12.80
N GLN A 96 -0.30 1.54 13.39
CA GLN A 96 0.98 2.14 13.75
C GLN A 96 1.79 2.68 12.54
N TRP A 97 1.40 2.27 11.32
CA TRP A 97 2.07 2.62 10.08
C TRP A 97 1.26 3.62 9.25
N THR A 98 -0.02 3.82 9.58
CA THR A 98 -0.89 4.83 8.93
C THR A 98 -0.65 6.25 9.45
N GLU A 99 0.24 6.42 10.43
CA GLU A 99 0.66 7.74 10.96
C GLU A 99 1.53 8.55 9.99
N ALA A 100 1.84 8.03 8.81
CA ALA A 100 2.53 8.80 7.79
C ALA A 100 1.68 10.04 7.43
N PRO A 101 2.22 11.26 7.53
CA PRO A 101 1.44 12.46 7.31
C PRO A 101 0.91 12.51 5.88
N THR A 102 -0.33 12.96 5.72
CA THR A 102 -0.89 13.23 4.39
C THR A 102 -0.17 14.43 3.78
N LEU A 103 0.39 14.24 2.58
CA LEU A 103 1.10 15.28 1.86
C LEU A 103 0.09 16.27 1.26
N SER A 104 0.31 17.57 1.49
CA SER A 104 -0.45 18.63 0.83
C SER A 104 0.28 19.10 -0.44
N LYS A 105 -0.47 19.70 -1.35
CA LYS A 105 0.05 20.27 -2.60
C LYS A 105 0.51 21.73 -2.45
N ASP A 106 0.84 22.16 -1.26
CA ASP A 106 1.26 23.54 -1.02
C ASP A 106 2.74 23.74 -1.33
#